data_4c62ddad324849a6caad3227956181a1
#
_entry.id   4c62ddad324849a6caad3227956181a1
#
_cell.length_a   1.000
_cell.length_b   1.000
_cell.length_c   1.000
_cell.angle_alpha   90.00
_cell.angle_beta   90.00
_cell.angle_gamma   90.00
#
_symmetry.space_group_name_H-M   'P 1'
#
loop_
_entity.id
_entity.type
_entity.pdbx_description
1 polymer ?
#
loop_
_entity_poly.entity_id
_entity_poly.type
_entity_poly.pdbx_seq_one_letter_code
_entity_poly.pdbx_strand_id
1 'polypeptide(L)'
;MIVFCGTRYKAEDMAKELAALHGRESVRFYHAGMEKEERKAVEDWFFSSDGGMLCATCAYGMGVDKGDVRTIVHLESPSTVEEYMQESGRAGRDGKASSAILLWSPDDSRRFSRFAADSREGRMLRYARAGTCRRQILLEALGCTMTACSGCDVCERGGGESPFAADGSLALSFIRRHRKLYDRDSLSSELIRLYNRAWLPLLHVNVWAHSDVDQVLDALESEGRIRLCRFPWKGRVADCKGPRKLLE
;
A
#
# COMPACT_ATOMS: atom_id res chain seq x y z
N MET A 1 -1.74 -6.23 17.45
CA MET A 1 -1.78 -5.62 16.10
C MET A 1 -3.17 -5.06 15.82
N ILE A 2 -3.28 -3.93 15.08
CA ILE A 2 -4.57 -3.43 14.58
C ILE A 2 -4.52 -3.40 13.06
N VAL A 3 -5.59 -3.89 12.41
CA VAL A 3 -5.79 -3.83 10.96
C VAL A 3 -6.98 -2.95 10.68
N PHE A 4 -6.74 -1.78 10.10
CA PHE A 4 -7.80 -0.85 9.70
C PHE A 4 -8.36 -1.22 8.33
N CYS A 5 -9.69 -1.35 8.28
CA CYS A 5 -10.46 -1.74 7.10
C CYS A 5 -11.45 -0.64 6.76
N GLY A 6 -11.67 -0.38 5.48
CA GLY A 6 -12.55 0.71 5.01
C GLY A 6 -14.03 0.46 5.24
N THR A 7 -14.47 -0.80 5.42
CA THR A 7 -15.88 -1.15 5.64
C THR A 7 -16.05 -2.19 6.74
N ARG A 8 -17.26 -2.26 7.31
CA ARG A 8 -17.63 -3.27 8.31
C ARG A 8 -17.44 -4.68 7.78
N TYR A 9 -17.95 -4.95 6.57
CA TYR A 9 -17.81 -6.24 5.90
C TYR A 9 -16.34 -6.67 5.77
N LYS A 10 -15.47 -5.77 5.33
CA LYS A 10 -14.02 -6.07 5.21
C LYS A 10 -13.35 -6.31 6.56
N ALA A 11 -13.79 -5.64 7.63
CA ALA A 11 -13.27 -5.90 8.96
C ALA A 11 -13.64 -7.30 9.46
N GLU A 12 -14.88 -7.73 9.24
CA GLU A 12 -15.34 -9.08 9.58
C GLU A 12 -14.67 -10.15 8.73
N ASP A 13 -14.55 -9.92 7.42
CA ASP A 13 -13.97 -10.86 6.46
C ASP A 13 -12.48 -11.06 6.72
N MET A 14 -11.73 -9.97 6.89
CA MET A 14 -10.31 -10.02 7.27
C MET A 14 -10.09 -10.73 8.61
N ALA A 15 -10.98 -10.50 9.59
CA ALA A 15 -10.88 -11.21 10.86
C ALA A 15 -11.09 -12.71 10.69
N LYS A 16 -11.98 -13.16 9.82
CA LYS A 16 -12.18 -14.59 9.50
C LYS A 16 -10.94 -15.19 8.83
N GLU A 17 -10.37 -14.48 7.85
CA GLU A 17 -9.15 -14.92 7.17
C GLU A 17 -7.96 -15.04 8.13
N LEU A 18 -7.72 -14.02 8.94
CA LEU A 18 -6.64 -14.04 9.91
C LEU A 18 -6.87 -15.09 11.01
N ALA A 19 -8.12 -15.29 11.44
CA ALA A 19 -8.45 -16.32 12.41
C ALA A 19 -8.24 -17.75 11.87
N ALA A 20 -8.39 -17.96 10.57
CA ALA A 20 -8.07 -19.23 9.94
C ALA A 20 -6.56 -19.53 9.94
N LEU A 21 -5.71 -18.48 9.91
CA LEU A 21 -4.26 -18.60 9.90
C LEU A 21 -3.63 -18.62 11.30
N HIS A 22 -4.20 -17.85 12.24
CA HIS A 22 -3.58 -17.59 13.56
C HIS A 22 -4.39 -18.12 14.75
N GLY A 23 -5.55 -18.73 14.49
CA GLY A 23 -6.47 -19.20 15.53
C GLY A 23 -7.53 -18.16 15.92
N ARG A 24 -8.73 -18.67 16.18
CA ARG A 24 -9.90 -17.82 16.48
C ARG A 24 -9.78 -17.01 17.77
N GLU A 25 -9.01 -17.49 18.74
CA GLU A 25 -8.76 -16.78 20.00
C GLU A 25 -7.90 -15.53 19.82
N SER A 26 -7.04 -15.52 18.80
CA SER A 26 -6.07 -14.44 18.57
C SER A 26 -6.62 -13.28 17.77
N VAL A 27 -7.82 -13.41 17.19
CA VAL A 27 -8.37 -12.41 16.27
C VAL A 27 -9.80 -12.03 16.62
N ARG A 28 -10.10 -10.72 16.58
CA ARG A 28 -11.46 -10.18 16.70
C ARG A 28 -11.67 -9.08 15.67
N PHE A 29 -12.92 -8.74 15.41
CA PHE A 29 -13.27 -7.54 14.64
C PHE A 29 -13.98 -6.51 15.51
N TYR A 30 -13.99 -5.26 15.04
CA TYR A 30 -14.63 -4.14 15.73
C TYR A 30 -15.15 -3.09 14.74
N HIS A 31 -16.43 -2.76 14.85
CA HIS A 31 -17.04 -1.67 14.07
C HIS A 31 -18.32 -1.14 14.73
N ALA A 32 -18.80 0.03 14.28
CA ALA A 32 -19.94 0.71 14.85
C ALA A 32 -21.30 -0.02 14.68
N GLY A 33 -21.34 -1.08 13.84
CA GLY A 33 -22.55 -1.90 13.66
C GLY A 33 -22.74 -3.00 14.69
N MET A 34 -21.76 -3.21 15.59
CA MET A 34 -21.85 -4.18 16.69
C MET A 34 -22.67 -3.60 17.85
N GLU A 35 -23.31 -4.46 18.62
CA GLU A 35 -23.99 -4.08 19.86
C GLU A 35 -22.98 -3.53 20.89
N LYS A 36 -23.47 -2.70 21.79
CA LYS A 36 -22.61 -2.02 22.76
C LYS A 36 -21.84 -3.00 23.66
N GLU A 37 -22.51 -4.04 24.07
CA GLU A 37 -21.99 -5.09 24.95
C GLU A 37 -20.90 -5.92 24.22
N GLU A 38 -21.12 -6.24 22.94
CA GLU A 38 -20.13 -6.93 22.10
C GLU A 38 -18.88 -6.08 21.90
N ARG A 39 -19.06 -4.80 21.59
CA ARG A 39 -17.93 -3.85 21.45
C ARG A 39 -17.09 -3.81 22.69
N LYS A 40 -17.75 -3.69 23.86
CA LYS A 40 -17.05 -3.68 25.15
C LYS A 40 -16.29 -4.97 25.39
N ALA A 41 -16.89 -6.12 25.13
CA ALA A 41 -16.23 -7.42 25.27
C ALA A 41 -14.98 -7.54 24.39
N VAL A 42 -15.04 -7.02 23.15
CA VAL A 42 -13.88 -6.99 22.24
C VAL A 42 -12.81 -6.01 22.73
N GLU A 43 -13.18 -4.85 23.23
CA GLU A 43 -12.26 -3.88 23.83
C GLU A 43 -11.53 -4.48 25.04
N ASP A 44 -12.26 -5.08 26.00
CA ASP A 44 -11.71 -5.71 27.18
C ASP A 44 -10.76 -6.87 26.79
N TRP A 45 -11.17 -7.71 25.81
CA TRP A 45 -10.33 -8.76 25.27
C TRP A 45 -9.05 -8.20 24.64
N PHE A 46 -9.16 -7.19 23.79
CA PHE A 46 -7.98 -6.63 23.12
C PHE A 46 -7.03 -5.96 24.09
N PHE A 47 -7.57 -5.29 25.11
CA PHE A 47 -6.77 -4.66 26.15
C PHE A 47 -5.97 -5.67 26.96
N SER A 48 -6.58 -6.80 27.33
CA SER A 48 -5.93 -7.86 28.12
C SER A 48 -5.09 -8.84 27.29
N SER A 49 -5.28 -8.87 25.94
CA SER A 49 -4.58 -9.81 25.09
C SER A 49 -3.11 -9.45 24.92
N ASP A 50 -2.24 -10.44 24.99
CA ASP A 50 -0.85 -10.34 24.62
C ASP A 50 -0.68 -10.89 23.18
N GLY A 51 -0.46 -10.00 22.22
CA GLY A 51 -0.34 -10.38 20.81
C GLY A 51 -1.64 -10.45 20.00
N GLY A 52 -2.79 -10.04 20.55
CA GLY A 52 -4.07 -10.05 19.87
C GLY A 52 -4.11 -9.20 18.60
N MET A 53 -4.90 -9.63 17.61
CA MET A 53 -5.14 -8.96 16.34
C MET A 53 -6.57 -8.44 16.26
N LEU A 54 -6.73 -7.15 16.03
CA LEU A 54 -8.02 -6.48 15.92
C LEU A 54 -8.22 -5.94 14.50
N CYS A 55 -9.20 -6.48 13.78
CA CYS A 55 -9.64 -5.93 12.49
C CYS A 55 -10.74 -4.89 12.73
N ALA A 56 -10.49 -3.63 12.43
CA ALA A 56 -11.41 -2.57 12.82
C ALA A 56 -11.66 -1.55 11.71
N THR A 57 -12.82 -0.91 11.75
CA THR A 57 -13.03 0.34 11.00
C THR A 57 -12.53 1.54 11.82
N CYS A 58 -12.53 2.74 11.23
CA CYS A 58 -12.23 4.00 11.92
C CYS A 58 -13.05 4.23 13.21
N ALA A 59 -14.15 3.48 13.38
CA ALA A 59 -14.97 3.52 14.61
C ALA A 59 -14.20 3.05 15.86
N TYR A 60 -13.14 2.24 15.69
CA TYR A 60 -12.23 1.91 16.78
C TYR A 60 -11.28 3.07 17.00
N GLY A 61 -11.66 3.94 17.88
CA GLY A 61 -10.84 5.14 18.00
C GLY A 61 -11.16 6.05 19.17
N MET A 62 -12.36 6.05 19.64
CA MET A 62 -12.74 6.92 20.74
C MET A 62 -12.75 6.11 22.05
N GLY A 63 -11.65 6.21 22.81
CA GLY A 63 -11.61 5.73 24.20
C GLY A 63 -10.75 4.50 24.50
N VAL A 64 -10.12 3.84 23.52
CA VAL A 64 -9.23 2.69 23.82
C VAL A 64 -7.77 3.12 23.76
N ASP A 65 -7.10 3.04 24.91
CA ASP A 65 -5.70 3.42 25.10
C ASP A 65 -4.85 2.20 25.47
N LYS A 66 -4.63 1.30 24.47
CA LYS A 66 -3.69 0.20 24.60
C LYS A 66 -2.30 0.67 24.18
N GLY A 67 -1.38 0.82 25.15
CA GLY A 67 -0.04 1.40 24.91
C GLY A 67 0.90 0.49 24.12
N ASP A 68 0.72 -0.82 24.17
CA ASP A 68 1.63 -1.84 23.64
C ASP A 68 1.29 -2.33 22.22
N VAL A 69 0.52 -1.58 21.46
CA VAL A 69 0.26 -1.91 20.05
C VAL A 69 1.55 -1.76 19.25
N ARG A 70 2.07 -2.88 18.71
CA ARG A 70 3.33 -2.89 17.95
C ARG A 70 3.17 -2.64 16.47
N THR A 71 2.02 -3.00 15.90
CA THR A 71 1.81 -2.90 14.45
C THR A 71 0.42 -2.39 14.14
N ILE A 72 0.35 -1.40 13.27
CA ILE A 72 -0.88 -0.96 12.62
C ILE A 72 -0.76 -1.19 11.13
N VAL A 73 -1.78 -1.77 10.54
CA VAL A 73 -1.89 -2.02 9.10
C VAL A 73 -3.14 -1.34 8.59
N HIS A 74 -3.01 -0.50 7.57
CA HIS A 74 -4.13 0.04 6.81
C HIS A 74 -4.29 -0.79 5.53
N LEU A 75 -5.35 -1.58 5.43
CA LEU A 75 -5.68 -2.34 4.22
C LEU A 75 -6.13 -1.43 3.08
N GLU A 76 -6.74 -0.33 3.44
CA GLU A 76 -7.16 0.73 2.54
C GLU A 76 -6.65 2.05 3.07
N SER A 77 -6.30 2.94 2.16
CA SER A 77 -5.83 4.26 2.56
C SER A 77 -6.92 5.05 3.27
N PRO A 78 -6.67 5.60 4.45
CA PRO A 78 -7.49 6.66 5.04
C PRO A 78 -7.68 7.81 4.03
N SER A 79 -8.76 8.57 4.18
CA SER A 79 -9.08 9.63 3.22
C SER A 79 -8.13 10.82 3.33
N THR A 80 -7.58 11.06 4.52
CA THR A 80 -6.72 12.20 4.80
C THR A 80 -5.48 11.81 5.62
N VAL A 81 -4.48 12.68 5.57
CA VAL A 81 -3.25 12.53 6.38
C VAL A 81 -3.58 12.58 7.88
N GLU A 82 -4.54 13.40 8.27
CA GLU A 82 -4.97 13.54 9.65
C GLU A 82 -5.60 12.25 10.19
N GLU A 83 -6.48 11.60 9.40
CA GLU A 83 -7.03 10.28 9.74
C GLU A 83 -5.93 9.24 9.86
N TYR A 84 -5.02 9.18 8.89
CA TYR A 84 -3.88 8.27 8.93
C TYR A 84 -3.04 8.47 10.20
N MET A 85 -2.75 9.70 10.57
CA MET A 85 -1.97 10.01 11.78
C MET A 85 -2.70 9.65 13.07
N GLN A 86 -4.01 9.87 13.15
CA GLN A 86 -4.82 9.48 14.32
C GLN A 86 -4.85 7.96 14.49
N GLU A 87 -4.95 7.22 13.42
CA GLU A 87 -4.99 5.75 13.42
C GLU A 87 -3.59 5.18 13.68
N SER A 88 -2.57 5.63 12.94
CA SER A 88 -1.19 5.18 13.11
C SER A 88 -0.59 5.57 14.47
N GLY A 89 -0.98 6.72 15.03
CA GLY A 89 -0.58 7.18 16.35
C GLY A 89 -1.07 6.33 17.53
N ARG A 90 -1.81 5.25 17.27
CA ARG A 90 -2.18 4.26 18.30
C ARG A 90 -1.06 3.27 18.57
N ALA A 91 -0.08 3.16 17.69
CA ALA A 91 1.07 2.29 17.88
C ALA A 91 2.11 2.95 18.80
N GLY A 92 2.72 2.14 19.66
CA GLY A 92 3.89 2.54 20.44
C GLY A 92 3.67 3.65 21.46
N ARG A 93 2.47 3.78 22.03
CA ARG A 93 2.18 4.78 23.05
C ARG A 93 2.98 4.59 24.34
N ASP A 94 3.53 3.42 24.55
CA ASP A 94 4.48 3.11 25.62
C ASP A 94 5.93 3.53 25.31
N GLY A 95 6.16 4.22 24.20
CA GLY A 95 7.48 4.68 23.75
C GLY A 95 8.37 3.62 23.11
N LYS A 96 7.91 2.36 22.98
CA LYS A 96 8.67 1.29 22.33
C LYS A 96 8.50 1.32 20.82
N ALA A 97 9.44 0.70 20.11
CA ALA A 97 9.41 0.59 18.65
C ALA A 97 8.09 -0.02 18.15
N SER A 98 7.53 0.59 17.14
CA SER A 98 6.27 0.19 16.51
C SER A 98 6.29 0.55 15.03
N SER A 99 5.44 -0.13 14.25
CA SER A 99 5.35 0.05 12.81
C SER A 99 3.94 0.41 12.38
N ALA A 100 3.81 1.38 11.48
CA ALA A 100 2.59 1.70 10.78
C ALA A 100 2.77 1.40 9.30
N ILE A 101 1.97 0.49 8.77
CA ILE A 101 2.05 -0.03 7.40
C ILE A 101 0.81 0.43 6.64
N LEU A 102 1.01 1.11 5.53
CA LEU A 102 -0.05 1.47 4.59
C LEU A 102 0.06 0.58 3.35
N LEU A 103 -0.95 -0.25 3.11
CA LEU A 103 -1.08 -0.99 1.86
C LEU A 103 -1.70 -0.05 0.83
N TRP A 104 -0.89 0.37 -0.11
CA TRP A 104 -1.30 1.29 -1.16
C TRP A 104 -1.50 0.56 -2.48
N SER A 105 -2.69 0.67 -3.03
CA SER A 105 -3.07 0.04 -4.30
C SER A 105 -3.10 1.06 -5.46
N PRO A 106 -3.09 0.58 -6.70
CA PRO A 106 -3.38 1.41 -7.86
C PRO A 106 -4.79 2.04 -7.83
N ASP A 107 -5.76 1.37 -7.22
CA ASP A 107 -7.11 1.92 -7.04
C ASP A 107 -7.10 3.14 -6.10
N ASP A 108 -6.29 3.09 -5.05
CA ASP A 108 -6.05 4.26 -4.20
C ASP A 108 -5.45 5.41 -5.03
N SER A 109 -4.47 5.12 -5.87
CA SER A 109 -3.88 6.13 -6.75
C SER A 109 -4.92 6.78 -7.66
N ARG A 110 -5.83 5.99 -8.24
CA ARG A 110 -6.95 6.50 -9.06
C ARG A 110 -7.95 7.31 -8.25
N ARG A 111 -8.27 6.85 -7.05
CA ARG A 111 -9.19 7.54 -6.13
C ARG A 111 -8.65 8.91 -5.75
N PHE A 112 -7.39 8.98 -5.36
CA PHE A 112 -6.78 10.21 -4.86
C PHE A 112 -6.33 11.18 -5.95
N SER A 113 -6.05 10.73 -7.18
CA SER A 113 -5.68 11.60 -8.29
C SER A 113 -6.80 12.56 -8.75
N ARG A 114 -8.04 12.35 -8.27
CA ARG A 114 -9.18 13.25 -8.55
C ARG A 114 -9.16 14.53 -7.72
N PHE A 115 -8.35 14.57 -6.68
CA PHE A 115 -8.28 15.69 -5.75
C PHE A 115 -7.13 16.63 -6.10
N ALA A 116 -7.27 17.91 -5.79
CA ALA A 116 -6.18 18.87 -5.93
C ALA A 116 -4.99 18.47 -5.04
N ALA A 117 -3.77 18.70 -5.53
CA ALA A 117 -2.56 18.25 -4.84
C ALA A 117 -2.36 18.85 -3.43
N ASP A 118 -2.91 20.03 -3.18
CA ASP A 118 -2.88 20.76 -1.92
C ASP A 118 -4.07 20.45 -1.00
N SER A 119 -5.09 19.72 -1.50
CA SER A 119 -6.20 19.26 -0.67
C SER A 119 -5.73 18.22 0.36
N ARG A 120 -6.54 17.99 1.39
CA ARG A 120 -6.25 16.98 2.42
C ARG A 120 -6.06 15.60 1.83
N GLU A 121 -6.92 15.24 0.89
CA GLU A 121 -6.88 13.97 0.15
C GLU A 121 -5.67 13.91 -0.79
N GLY A 122 -5.36 15.01 -1.50
CA GLY A 122 -4.21 15.09 -2.39
C GLY A 122 -2.88 14.94 -1.65
N ARG A 123 -2.80 15.41 -0.40
CA ARG A 123 -1.63 15.20 0.47
C ARG A 123 -1.43 13.73 0.82
N MET A 124 -2.51 12.93 0.93
CA MET A 124 -2.39 11.50 1.15
C MET A 124 -1.75 10.78 -0.03
N LEU A 125 -2.10 11.17 -1.26
CA LEU A 125 -1.43 10.68 -2.47
C LEU A 125 0.06 11.06 -2.49
N ARG A 126 0.39 12.31 -2.14
CA ARG A 126 1.78 12.77 -2.02
C ARG A 126 2.56 11.94 -0.99
N TYR A 127 1.95 11.69 0.18
CA TYR A 127 2.55 10.84 1.22
C TYR A 127 2.84 9.42 0.72
N ALA A 128 1.86 8.78 0.09
CA ALA A 128 2.00 7.41 -0.38
C ALA A 128 3.06 7.25 -1.49
N ARG A 129 3.18 8.25 -2.37
CA ARG A 129 4.14 8.26 -3.49
C ARG A 129 5.50 8.90 -3.15
N ALA A 130 5.73 9.28 -1.91
CA ALA A 130 6.91 10.03 -1.56
C ALA A 130 8.21 9.27 -1.83
N GLY A 131 9.12 9.89 -2.57
CA GLY A 131 10.52 9.51 -2.67
C GLY A 131 11.42 10.23 -1.66
N THR A 132 10.85 11.11 -0.84
CA THR A 132 11.49 11.86 0.25
C THR A 132 10.94 11.42 1.59
N CYS A 133 11.48 11.94 2.68
CA CYS A 133 11.07 11.57 4.03
C CYS A 133 9.56 11.62 4.25
N ARG A 134 8.93 10.47 4.52
CA ARG A 134 7.47 10.38 4.74
C ARG A 134 7.02 11.14 5.97
N ARG A 135 7.81 11.10 7.04
CA ARG A 135 7.48 11.83 8.28
C ARG A 135 7.46 13.33 8.09
N GLN A 136 8.40 13.84 7.27
CA GLN A 136 8.41 15.26 6.94
C GLN A 136 7.12 15.68 6.23
N ILE A 137 6.64 14.86 5.29
CA ILE A 137 5.38 15.13 4.56
C ILE A 137 4.17 15.14 5.51
N LEU A 138 4.13 14.22 6.48
CA LEU A 138 3.06 14.20 7.48
C LEU A 138 3.09 15.45 8.35
N LEU A 139 4.28 15.87 8.81
CA LEU A 139 4.44 17.06 9.65
C LEU A 139 4.15 18.36 8.91
N GLU A 140 4.59 18.46 7.65
CA GLU A 140 4.26 19.59 6.77
C GLU A 140 2.74 19.76 6.59
N ALA A 141 2.01 18.65 6.48
CA ALA A 141 0.54 18.67 6.38
C ALA A 141 -0.12 19.27 7.64
N LEU A 142 0.56 19.20 8.80
CA LEU A 142 0.14 19.80 10.06
C LEU A 142 0.77 21.17 10.34
N GLY A 143 1.55 21.72 9.40
CA GLY A 143 2.25 22.99 9.57
C GLY A 143 3.49 22.91 10.46
N CYS A 144 4.03 21.70 10.65
CA CYS A 144 5.22 21.45 11.47
C CYS A 144 6.43 21.09 10.61
N THR A 145 7.63 21.30 11.16
CA THR A 145 8.89 20.89 10.53
C THR A 145 9.66 19.96 11.46
N MET A 146 10.53 19.13 10.88
CA MET A 146 11.35 18.18 11.64
C MET A 146 12.81 18.34 11.24
N THR A 147 13.71 18.22 12.20
CA THR A 147 15.18 18.33 11.97
C THR A 147 15.81 16.99 11.60
N ALA A 148 15.28 15.87 12.09
CA ALA A 148 15.79 14.53 11.82
C ALA A 148 14.68 13.49 11.81
N CYS A 149 14.74 12.52 10.91
CA CYS A 149 13.81 11.40 10.86
C CYS A 149 14.29 10.29 11.81
N SER A 150 13.43 9.84 12.70
CA SER A 150 13.69 8.71 13.60
C SER A 150 13.41 7.33 12.97
N GLY A 151 13.20 7.26 11.64
CA GLY A 151 12.94 6.05 10.88
C GLY A 151 11.67 6.17 10.02
N CYS A 152 11.81 6.06 8.73
CA CYS A 152 10.75 5.74 7.78
C CYS A 152 11.37 4.94 6.63
N ASP A 153 10.53 4.15 5.95
CA ASP A 153 10.98 3.25 4.89
C ASP A 153 11.83 3.92 3.79
N VAL A 154 11.56 5.20 3.50
CA VAL A 154 12.33 5.97 2.51
C VAL A 154 13.70 6.37 3.07
N CYS A 155 13.76 6.89 4.30
CA CYS A 155 15.04 7.29 4.91
C CYS A 155 15.93 6.10 5.23
N GLU A 156 15.36 4.98 5.67
CA GLU A 156 16.10 3.74 5.96
C GLU A 156 16.75 3.13 4.71
N ARG A 157 16.10 3.31 3.54
CA ARG A 157 16.64 2.89 2.25
C ARG A 157 17.65 3.88 1.64
N GLY A 158 17.97 4.97 2.33
CA GLY A 158 18.90 5.99 1.83
C GLY A 158 18.29 6.96 0.82
N GLY A 159 16.97 7.08 0.78
CA GLY A 159 16.22 7.79 -0.26
C GLY A 159 16.10 6.94 -1.53
N GLY A 160 15.35 7.41 -2.49
CA GLY A 160 15.27 6.75 -3.80
C GLY A 160 13.86 6.66 -4.35
N GLU A 161 13.78 6.15 -5.58
CA GLU A 161 12.55 6.04 -6.34
C GLU A 161 11.47 5.24 -5.62
N SER A 162 10.25 5.64 -5.84
CA SER A 162 9.04 4.94 -5.39
C SER A 162 9.12 3.43 -5.70
N PRO A 163 8.57 2.53 -4.86
CA PRO A 163 8.42 1.12 -5.19
C PRO A 163 7.80 0.87 -6.57
N PHE A 164 6.96 1.77 -7.06
CA PHE A 164 6.41 1.73 -8.43
C PHE A 164 7.48 1.85 -9.52
N ALA A 165 8.59 2.56 -9.28
CA ALA A 165 9.70 2.61 -10.22
C ALA A 165 10.43 1.25 -10.32
N ALA A 166 10.53 0.51 -9.22
CA ALA A 166 11.08 -0.85 -9.22
C ALA A 166 10.23 -1.80 -10.06
N ASP A 167 8.90 -1.67 -9.98
CA ASP A 167 7.96 -2.48 -10.75
C ASP A 167 8.03 -2.17 -12.25
N GLY A 168 8.08 -0.90 -12.61
CA GLY A 168 8.31 -0.46 -13.97
C GLY A 168 9.65 -0.94 -14.54
N SER A 169 10.69 -1.04 -13.74
CA SER A 169 12.00 -1.56 -14.18
C SER A 169 11.97 -3.06 -14.47
N LEU A 170 11.24 -3.84 -13.67
CA LEU A 170 11.05 -5.27 -13.89
C LEU A 170 10.26 -5.52 -15.17
N ALA A 171 9.13 -4.82 -15.36
CA ALA A 171 8.34 -4.89 -16.58
C ALA A 171 9.18 -4.50 -17.81
N LEU A 172 9.95 -3.43 -17.74
CA LEU A 172 10.79 -2.98 -18.84
C LEU A 172 11.91 -3.98 -19.16
N SER A 173 12.50 -4.60 -18.14
CA SER A 173 13.51 -5.66 -18.32
C SER A 173 12.91 -6.89 -19.02
N PHE A 174 11.70 -7.28 -18.62
CA PHE A 174 10.96 -8.37 -19.27
C PHE A 174 10.62 -8.05 -20.73
N ILE A 175 10.09 -6.83 -21.00
CA ILE A 175 9.75 -6.36 -22.36
C ILE A 175 10.99 -6.31 -23.26
N ARG A 176 12.13 -5.87 -22.75
CA ARG A 176 13.40 -5.85 -23.50
C ARG A 176 13.87 -7.24 -23.92
N ARG A 177 13.73 -8.21 -23.00
CA ARG A 177 14.11 -9.61 -23.26
C ARG A 177 13.16 -10.29 -24.26
N HIS A 178 11.87 -9.92 -24.23
CA HIS A 178 10.81 -10.51 -25.06
C HIS A 178 10.24 -9.51 -26.07
N ARG A 179 11.10 -8.69 -26.63
CA ARG A 179 10.73 -7.58 -27.51
C ARG A 179 9.86 -8.04 -28.68
N LYS A 180 8.68 -7.40 -28.85
CA LYS A 180 7.70 -7.67 -29.91
C LYS A 180 7.09 -9.09 -29.87
N LEU A 181 7.25 -9.81 -28.76
CA LEU A 181 6.71 -11.17 -28.63
C LEU A 181 5.23 -11.14 -28.23
N TYR A 182 4.87 -10.27 -27.31
CA TYR A 182 3.53 -10.19 -26.73
C TYR A 182 2.76 -8.97 -27.24
N ASP A 183 1.44 -9.11 -27.42
CA ASP A 183 0.49 -8.01 -27.39
C ASP A 183 0.28 -7.56 -25.95
N ARG A 184 -0.52 -6.49 -25.76
CA ARG A 184 -0.69 -5.87 -24.43
C ARG A 184 -1.33 -6.83 -23.41
N ASP A 185 -2.37 -7.57 -23.83
CA ASP A 185 -3.12 -8.45 -22.90
C ASP A 185 -2.30 -9.66 -22.49
N SER A 186 -1.64 -10.30 -23.46
CA SER A 186 -0.71 -11.42 -23.19
C SER A 186 0.47 -10.97 -22.34
N LEU A 187 0.99 -9.76 -22.56
CA LEU A 187 2.06 -9.18 -21.77
C LEU A 187 1.62 -8.92 -20.32
N SER A 188 0.44 -8.35 -20.13
CA SER A 188 -0.14 -8.11 -18.80
C SER A 188 -0.25 -9.44 -18.05
N SER A 189 -0.77 -10.49 -18.68
CA SER A 189 -0.90 -11.82 -18.08
C SER A 189 0.45 -12.42 -17.66
N GLU A 190 1.49 -12.31 -18.49
CA GLU A 190 2.83 -12.82 -18.14
C GLU A 190 3.51 -12.00 -17.04
N LEU A 191 3.33 -10.69 -17.05
CA LEU A 191 3.85 -9.82 -16.00
C LEU A 191 3.17 -10.10 -14.65
N ILE A 192 1.86 -10.35 -14.61
CA ILE A 192 1.15 -10.77 -13.39
C ILE A 192 1.78 -12.03 -12.81
N ARG A 193 2.03 -13.05 -13.65
CA ARG A 193 2.69 -14.28 -13.19
C ARG A 193 4.09 -14.00 -12.62
N LEU A 194 4.84 -13.12 -13.28
CA LEU A 194 6.19 -12.74 -12.87
C LEU A 194 6.18 -12.01 -11.53
N TYR A 195 5.30 -11.02 -11.36
CA TYR A 195 5.18 -10.26 -10.12
C TYR A 195 4.68 -11.12 -8.95
N ASN A 196 3.67 -11.95 -9.19
CA ASN A 196 3.12 -12.82 -8.16
C ASN A 196 4.07 -13.97 -7.78
N ARG A 197 4.99 -14.37 -8.65
CA ARG A 197 5.93 -15.46 -8.38
C ARG A 197 6.76 -15.26 -7.12
N ALA A 198 7.09 -14.03 -6.77
CA ALA A 198 7.85 -13.70 -5.58
C ALA A 198 6.99 -13.76 -4.30
N TRP A 199 5.70 -13.44 -4.40
CA TRP A 199 4.81 -13.29 -3.26
C TRP A 199 3.94 -14.51 -2.96
N LEU A 200 3.58 -15.27 -4.00
CA LEU A 200 2.70 -16.44 -3.86
C LEU A 200 3.21 -17.48 -2.84
N PRO A 201 4.53 -17.81 -2.78
CA PRO A 201 5.04 -18.75 -1.78
C PRO A 201 5.01 -18.20 -0.34
N LEU A 202 5.00 -16.87 -0.18
CA LEU A 202 5.05 -16.20 1.11
C LEU A 202 3.66 -15.91 1.68
N LEU A 203 2.74 -15.48 0.81
CA LEU A 203 1.43 -14.98 1.21
C LEU A 203 0.28 -15.91 0.81
N HIS A 204 0.52 -16.92 -0.03
CA HIS A 204 -0.47 -17.84 -0.60
C HIS A 204 -1.61 -17.14 -1.36
N VAL A 205 -1.42 -15.88 -1.74
CA VAL A 205 -2.36 -15.07 -2.51
C VAL A 205 -1.66 -14.37 -3.67
N ASN A 206 -2.41 -14.08 -4.73
CA ASN A 206 -1.94 -13.23 -5.82
C ASN A 206 -2.08 -11.77 -5.38
N VAL A 207 -0.96 -11.10 -5.23
CA VAL A 207 -0.89 -9.68 -4.82
C VAL A 207 -1.19 -8.75 -5.99
N TRP A 208 -0.77 -9.14 -7.20
CA TRP A 208 -0.89 -8.35 -8.42
C TRP A 208 -2.08 -8.81 -9.27
N ALA A 209 -2.95 -7.86 -9.65
CA ALA A 209 -4.04 -8.05 -10.58
C ALA A 209 -3.73 -7.42 -11.96
N HIS A 210 -4.58 -7.67 -12.96
CA HIS A 210 -4.44 -7.08 -14.29
C HIS A 210 -4.43 -5.54 -14.26
N SER A 211 -5.31 -4.94 -13.44
CA SER A 211 -5.37 -3.49 -13.27
C SER A 211 -4.06 -2.86 -12.80
N ASP A 212 -3.29 -3.57 -11.99
CA ASP A 212 -2.04 -3.08 -11.42
C ASP A 212 -0.94 -3.07 -12.48
N VAL A 213 -0.85 -4.17 -13.24
CA VAL A 213 0.12 -4.29 -14.33
C VAL A 213 -0.21 -3.33 -15.47
N ASP A 214 -1.49 -3.17 -15.80
CA ASP A 214 -1.92 -2.24 -16.85
C ASP A 214 -1.53 -0.80 -16.51
N GLN A 215 -1.59 -0.39 -15.25
CA GLN A 215 -1.12 0.94 -14.82
C GLN A 215 0.40 1.10 -14.95
N VAL A 216 1.18 0.04 -14.64
CA VAL A 216 2.63 0.05 -14.89
C VAL A 216 2.91 0.22 -16.38
N LEU A 217 2.17 -0.49 -17.24
CA LEU A 217 2.32 -0.39 -18.69
C LEU A 217 1.90 0.99 -19.21
N ASP A 218 0.79 1.56 -18.71
CA ASP A 218 0.34 2.91 -19.07
C ASP A 218 1.36 3.98 -18.67
N ALA A 219 1.94 3.85 -17.48
CA ALA A 219 3.00 4.74 -17.01
C ALA A 219 4.24 4.65 -17.93
N LEU A 220 4.70 3.45 -18.25
CA LEU A 220 5.84 3.25 -19.14
C LEU A 220 5.58 3.75 -20.56
N GLU A 221 4.34 3.66 -21.04
CA GLU A 221 3.94 4.17 -22.36
C GLU A 221 3.88 5.71 -22.36
N SER A 222 3.29 6.31 -21.32
CA SER A 222 3.23 7.77 -21.14
C SER A 222 4.62 8.41 -20.99
N GLU A 223 5.55 7.72 -20.34
CA GLU A 223 6.96 8.10 -20.23
C GLU A 223 7.75 7.89 -21.54
N GLY A 224 7.12 7.31 -22.57
CA GLY A 224 7.79 6.98 -23.83
C GLY A 224 8.83 5.87 -23.74
N ARG A 225 8.80 5.06 -22.68
CA ARG A 225 9.76 3.95 -22.47
C ARG A 225 9.36 2.68 -23.21
N ILE A 226 8.07 2.49 -23.45
CA ILE A 226 7.52 1.42 -24.30
C ILE A 226 6.57 1.99 -25.34
N ARG A 227 6.27 1.21 -26.37
CA ARG A 227 5.32 1.58 -27.42
C ARG A 227 4.65 0.36 -28.02
N LEU A 228 3.47 0.53 -28.57
CA LEU A 228 2.84 -0.43 -29.47
C LEU A 228 3.47 -0.37 -30.87
N CYS A 229 3.85 -1.51 -31.38
CA CYS A 229 4.47 -1.62 -32.70
C CYS A 229 3.44 -1.46 -33.82
N ARG A 230 3.89 -0.84 -34.93
CA ARG A 230 3.17 -0.80 -36.22
C ARG A 230 3.53 -2.04 -37.06
N PHE A 231 2.96 -2.14 -38.27
CA PHE A 231 3.30 -3.21 -39.20
C PHE A 231 4.82 -3.49 -39.28
N PRO A 232 5.27 -4.75 -39.37
CA PRO A 232 4.48 -5.99 -39.40
C PRO A 232 4.05 -6.54 -38.01
N TRP A 233 4.52 -5.98 -36.91
CA TRP A 233 4.21 -6.42 -35.54
C TRP A 233 3.09 -5.60 -34.88
N LYS A 234 2.02 -5.34 -35.64
CA LYS A 234 0.89 -4.52 -35.16
C LYS A 234 0.36 -5.04 -33.81
N GLY A 235 0.24 -4.12 -32.84
CA GLY A 235 -0.27 -4.42 -31.49
C GLY A 235 0.75 -5.07 -30.54
N ARG A 236 1.96 -5.44 -30.99
CA ARG A 236 3.00 -5.95 -30.09
C ARG A 236 3.70 -4.83 -29.33
N VAL A 237 4.08 -5.13 -28.08
CA VAL A 237 4.77 -4.18 -27.23
C VAL A 237 6.30 -4.27 -27.45
N ALA A 238 6.95 -3.12 -27.48
CA ALA A 238 8.41 -3.04 -27.54
C ALA A 238 8.91 -1.86 -26.69
N ASP A 239 10.12 -1.98 -26.17
CA ASP A 239 10.83 -0.88 -25.54
C ASP A 239 11.19 0.20 -26.57
N CYS A 240 11.16 1.44 -26.14
CA CYS A 240 11.77 2.54 -26.86
C CYS A 240 13.27 2.55 -26.51
N LYS A 241 14.12 2.31 -27.49
CA LYS A 241 15.58 2.49 -27.30
C LYS A 241 15.79 3.98 -26.99
N GLY A 242 16.33 4.28 -25.80
CA GLY A 242 16.85 5.62 -25.53
C GLY A 242 17.87 6.04 -26.61
N PRO A 243 18.15 7.35 -26.76
CA PRO A 243 19.14 7.78 -27.73
C PRO A 243 20.43 6.97 -27.54
N ARG A 244 20.93 6.36 -28.61
CA ARG A 244 22.25 5.74 -28.58
C ARG A 244 23.21 6.82 -28.12
N LYS A 245 23.82 6.66 -26.96
CA LYS A 245 25.06 7.41 -26.68
C LYS A 245 26.01 7.05 -27.82
N LEU A 246 26.25 7.99 -28.70
CA LEU A 246 27.37 7.94 -29.59
C LEU A 246 28.60 7.88 -28.66
N LEU A 247 29.29 6.76 -28.68
CA LEU A 247 30.61 6.63 -28.11
C LEU A 247 31.49 7.52 -28.98
N GLU A 248 31.86 8.69 -28.45
CA GLU A 248 33.04 9.41 -28.88
C GLU A 248 34.30 8.82 -28.23
#